data_8dfe79cd15f8ea9a152dd08e2943ee34
#
_entry.id   8dfe79cd15f8ea9a152dd08e2943ee34
#
_cell.length_a   1.000
_cell.length_b   1.000
_cell.length_c   1.000
_cell.angle_alpha   90.00
_cell.angle_beta   90.00
_cell.angle_gamma   90.00
#
_symmetry.space_group_name_H-M   'P 1'
#
loop_
_entity.id
_entity.type
_entity.pdbx_description
1 polymer ?
#
loop_
_entity_poly.entity_id
_entity_poly.type
_entity_poly.pdbx_seq_one_letter_code
_entity_poly.pdbx_strand_id
1 'polypeptide(L)'
;YAGADSKDLLDFSLESLVGQKMWVHEMLRGYMGRLGIDNKLYVAEHHVSHAASAFFPSPYQKAAIITVDGVGEYATTTIGYGQDNHIQILEEIEYPHSLGLLYSAFTYFCGFKVNSGDYKLMGLAPYGKPKYCQLIKDHLIDIKPDGSYRLNLAYFDFQYGRSMTNEHFAQLFGGDRRKPESPITQREMDSVQKVVEEVMKRMTRHAKELVGNAVENLVLAGGVALNCVANGVLKREGIFKNIWVQPAAGDAGGAVGAAMFYY
;
A
#
# COMPACT_ATOMS: atom_id res chain seq x y z
N TYR A 1 -16.71 9.07 -14.11
CA TYR A 1 -17.22 10.19 -13.31
C TYR A 1 -18.77 10.22 -13.21
N ALA A 2 -19.46 9.13 -13.50
CA ALA A 2 -20.91 9.07 -13.38
C ALA A 2 -21.29 8.76 -11.93
N GLY A 3 -21.76 9.74 -11.17
CA GLY A 3 -22.40 9.52 -9.87
C GLY A 3 -21.94 10.39 -8.69
N ALA A 4 -20.84 11.12 -8.82
CA ALA A 4 -20.48 12.12 -7.80
C ALA A 4 -21.05 13.48 -8.17
N ASP A 5 -21.57 14.21 -7.19
CA ASP A 5 -21.93 15.61 -7.39
C ASP A 5 -20.67 16.37 -7.79
N SER A 6 -20.64 16.91 -9.01
CA SER A 6 -19.45 17.56 -9.59
C SER A 6 -18.95 18.73 -8.75
N LYS A 7 -19.82 19.33 -7.93
CA LYS A 7 -19.47 20.42 -7.03
C LYS A 7 -18.68 19.93 -5.81
N ASP A 8 -19.12 18.84 -5.18
CA ASP A 8 -18.41 18.26 -4.02
C ASP A 8 -17.03 17.74 -4.40
N LEU A 9 -16.88 17.18 -5.62
CA LEU A 9 -15.59 16.77 -6.16
C LEU A 9 -14.67 17.97 -6.44
N LEU A 10 -15.22 19.05 -7.01
CA LEU A 10 -14.45 20.25 -7.28
C LEU A 10 -13.99 20.91 -5.98
N ASP A 11 -14.87 21.04 -4.99
CA ASP A 11 -14.56 21.65 -3.70
C ASP A 11 -13.51 20.82 -2.96
N PHE A 12 -13.62 19.49 -2.93
CA PHE A 12 -12.63 18.61 -2.32
C PHE A 12 -11.26 18.67 -3.06
N SER A 13 -11.29 18.70 -4.38
CA SER A 13 -10.07 18.81 -5.20
C SER A 13 -9.41 20.17 -5.01
N LEU A 14 -10.18 21.24 -4.94
CA LEU A 14 -9.66 22.59 -4.67
C LEU A 14 -9.08 22.70 -3.27
N GLU A 15 -9.76 22.23 -2.22
CA GLU A 15 -9.21 22.20 -0.86
C GLU A 15 -7.93 21.39 -0.77
N SER A 16 -7.88 20.22 -1.40
CA SER A 16 -6.73 19.32 -1.37
C SER A 16 -5.53 19.84 -2.17
N LEU A 17 -5.77 20.41 -3.37
CA LEU A 17 -4.72 20.89 -4.27
C LEU A 17 -4.26 22.30 -3.92
N VAL A 18 -5.21 23.22 -3.78
CA VAL A 18 -4.89 24.66 -3.61
C VAL A 18 -4.50 24.97 -2.16
N GLY A 19 -4.96 24.18 -1.18
CA GLY A 19 -4.69 24.43 0.23
C GLY A 19 -3.21 24.32 0.60
N GLN A 20 -2.56 23.21 0.31
CA GLN A 20 -1.16 22.98 0.67
C GLN A 20 -0.32 22.29 -0.41
N LYS A 21 -0.84 21.31 -1.11
CA LYS A 21 -0.03 20.44 -1.99
C LYS A 21 0.61 21.18 -3.16
N MET A 22 -0.09 22.13 -3.77
CA MET A 22 0.48 22.95 -4.86
C MET A 22 1.66 23.81 -4.44
N TRP A 23 1.72 24.18 -3.16
CA TRP A 23 2.70 25.14 -2.65
C TRP A 23 3.88 24.51 -1.92
N VAL A 24 3.92 23.16 -1.78
CA VAL A 24 4.98 22.43 -1.06
C VAL A 24 6.37 22.86 -1.56
N HIS A 25 6.56 22.95 -2.87
CA HIS A 25 7.83 23.33 -3.46
C HIS A 25 8.25 24.76 -3.05
N GLU A 26 7.34 25.72 -3.14
CA GLU A 26 7.61 27.13 -2.75
C GLU A 26 7.77 27.28 -1.24
N MET A 27 7.01 26.53 -0.46
CA MET A 27 7.15 26.49 0.99
C MET A 27 8.53 25.96 1.39
N LEU A 28 8.99 24.87 0.79
CA LEU A 28 10.31 24.29 1.04
C LEU A 28 11.42 25.27 0.65
N ARG A 29 11.34 25.92 -0.52
CA ARG A 29 12.29 26.98 -0.92
C ARG A 29 12.31 28.13 0.07
N GLY A 30 11.16 28.58 0.54
CA GLY A 30 11.08 29.64 1.53
C GLY A 30 11.70 29.25 2.89
N TYR A 31 11.57 28.00 3.32
CA TYR A 31 12.25 27.49 4.51
C TYR A 31 13.77 27.41 4.32
N MET A 32 14.22 26.86 3.19
CA MET A 32 15.63 26.74 2.86
C MET A 32 16.31 28.10 2.79
N GLY A 33 15.68 29.08 2.13
CA GLY A 33 16.19 30.46 2.06
C GLY A 33 16.35 31.10 3.44
N ARG A 34 15.41 30.87 4.38
CA ARG A 34 15.54 31.35 5.78
C ARG A 34 16.69 30.70 6.53
N LEU A 35 17.07 29.48 6.17
CA LEU A 35 18.21 28.77 6.74
C LEU A 35 19.53 29.08 6.05
N GLY A 36 19.54 29.96 5.03
CA GLY A 36 20.71 30.25 4.23
C GLY A 36 21.17 29.08 3.36
N ILE A 37 20.27 28.13 3.07
CA ILE A 37 20.53 26.98 2.22
C ILE A 37 20.14 27.34 0.79
N ASP A 38 21.15 27.64 -0.05
CA ASP A 38 20.95 27.86 -1.48
C ASP A 38 21.29 26.58 -2.25
N ASN A 39 20.38 25.62 -2.25
CA ASN A 39 20.58 24.31 -2.87
C ASN A 39 19.46 23.99 -3.85
N LYS A 40 19.77 23.08 -4.77
CA LYS A 40 18.78 22.49 -5.66
C LYS A 40 17.81 21.61 -4.88
N LEU A 41 16.53 21.72 -5.18
CA LEU A 41 15.51 20.84 -4.66
C LEU A 41 15.30 19.71 -5.66
N TYR A 42 15.48 18.47 -5.19
CA TYR A 42 15.21 17.26 -5.95
C TYR A 42 13.92 16.60 -5.42
N VAL A 43 13.15 16.04 -6.30
CA VAL A 43 11.90 15.32 -5.97
C VAL A 43 12.02 13.89 -6.44
N ALA A 44 11.88 12.94 -5.54
CA ALA A 44 11.81 11.53 -5.85
C ALA A 44 10.34 11.08 -5.91
N GLU A 45 10.02 10.19 -6.83
CA GLU A 45 8.72 9.54 -6.87
C GLU A 45 8.46 8.73 -5.59
N HIS A 46 7.20 8.65 -5.20
CA HIS A 46 6.77 8.03 -3.94
C HIS A 46 7.26 6.57 -3.81
N HIS A 47 6.96 5.74 -4.79
CA HIS A 47 7.37 4.33 -4.76
C HIS A 47 8.88 4.14 -4.96
N VAL A 48 9.57 5.04 -5.66
CA VAL A 48 11.04 5.07 -5.70
C VAL A 48 11.60 5.41 -4.32
N SER A 49 10.98 6.35 -3.60
CA SER A 49 11.37 6.68 -2.22
C SER A 49 11.16 5.49 -1.28
N HIS A 50 10.04 4.76 -1.39
CA HIS A 50 9.84 3.51 -0.66
C HIS A 50 10.89 2.46 -0.99
N ALA A 51 11.17 2.22 -2.27
CA ALA A 51 12.16 1.26 -2.73
C ALA A 51 13.57 1.60 -2.18
N ALA A 52 13.96 2.86 -2.28
CA ALA A 52 15.23 3.36 -1.77
C ALA A 52 15.33 3.23 -0.23
N SER A 53 14.22 3.53 0.47
CA SER A 53 14.16 3.41 1.94
C SER A 53 14.35 1.98 2.44
N ALA A 54 13.98 0.99 1.65
CA ALA A 54 14.16 -0.42 1.99
C ALA A 54 15.49 -0.97 1.49
N PHE A 55 15.92 -0.63 0.27
CA PHE A 55 17.08 -1.25 -0.35
C PHE A 55 18.39 -0.70 0.20
N PHE A 56 18.59 0.62 0.19
CA PHE A 56 19.88 1.21 0.54
C PHE A 56 20.31 1.00 2.00
N PRO A 57 19.44 1.06 3.02
CA PRO A 57 19.85 0.74 4.39
C PRO A 57 19.87 -0.78 4.67
N SER A 58 19.45 -1.62 3.74
CA SER A 58 19.52 -3.07 3.91
C SER A 58 20.96 -3.57 3.85
N PRO A 59 21.28 -4.75 4.43
CA PRO A 59 22.63 -5.31 4.36
C PRO A 59 22.95 -5.96 3.00
N TYR A 60 22.15 -5.71 1.95
CA TYR A 60 22.26 -6.45 0.69
C TYR A 60 22.81 -5.58 -0.43
N GLN A 61 23.77 -6.11 -1.19
CA GLN A 61 24.26 -5.49 -2.41
C GLN A 61 23.31 -5.68 -3.60
N LYS A 62 22.49 -6.73 -3.58
CA LYS A 62 21.45 -6.97 -4.57
C LYS A 62 20.22 -7.59 -3.93
N ALA A 63 19.05 -7.13 -4.34
CA ALA A 63 17.77 -7.63 -3.86
C ALA A 63 16.64 -7.40 -4.87
N ALA A 64 15.62 -8.25 -4.83
CA ALA A 64 14.30 -7.90 -5.33
C ALA A 64 13.69 -6.86 -4.39
N ILE A 65 12.92 -5.94 -4.93
CA ILE A 65 12.25 -4.88 -4.18
C ILE A 65 10.75 -5.00 -4.46
N ILE A 66 9.93 -5.05 -3.43
CA ILE A 66 8.48 -4.95 -3.56
C ILE A 66 8.01 -3.80 -2.68
N THR A 67 7.33 -2.83 -3.28
CA THR A 67 6.66 -1.77 -2.54
C THR A 67 5.15 -1.90 -2.72
N VAL A 68 4.41 -1.92 -1.62
CA VAL A 68 2.94 -2.01 -1.65
C VAL A 68 2.36 -1.02 -0.66
N ASP A 69 1.56 -0.09 -1.17
CA ASP A 69 1.05 1.01 -0.38
C ASP A 69 -0.43 1.30 -0.65
N GLY A 70 -0.96 2.34 -0.05
CA GLY A 70 -2.27 2.89 -0.36
C GLY A 70 -2.27 3.49 -1.76
N VAL A 71 -1.57 4.58 -1.93
CA VAL A 71 -1.39 5.28 -3.21
C VAL A 71 -0.19 6.24 -3.13
N GLY A 72 0.66 6.22 -4.17
CA GLY A 72 1.66 7.24 -4.45
C GLY A 72 1.11 8.34 -5.37
N GLU A 73 1.88 8.79 -6.33
CA GLU A 73 1.39 9.69 -7.38
C GLU A 73 0.38 8.96 -8.27
N TYR A 74 0.77 7.78 -8.79
CA TYR A 74 -0.05 6.89 -9.60
C TYR A 74 0.11 5.44 -9.17
N ALA A 75 1.33 4.99 -8.92
CA ALA A 75 1.62 3.64 -8.49
C ALA A 75 1.05 3.37 -7.09
N THR A 76 0.56 2.16 -6.88
CA THR A 76 0.10 1.61 -5.60
C THR A 76 0.93 0.40 -5.18
N THR A 77 1.59 -0.23 -6.15
CA THR A 77 2.45 -1.38 -5.97
C THR A 77 3.55 -1.33 -7.01
N THR A 78 4.79 -1.63 -6.63
CA THR A 78 5.87 -1.82 -7.60
C THR A 78 6.68 -3.06 -7.29
N ILE A 79 7.20 -3.69 -8.36
CA ILE A 79 8.24 -4.71 -8.29
C ILE A 79 9.48 -4.14 -8.94
N GLY A 80 10.61 -4.22 -8.25
CA GLY A 80 11.87 -3.69 -8.72
C GLY A 80 13.06 -4.58 -8.38
N TYR A 81 14.21 -4.13 -8.83
CA TYR A 81 15.50 -4.73 -8.56
C TYR A 81 16.49 -3.66 -8.11
N GLY A 82 17.20 -3.95 -7.05
CA GLY A 82 18.29 -3.12 -6.56
C GLY A 82 19.64 -3.84 -6.68
N GLN A 83 20.64 -3.12 -7.17
CA GLN A 83 22.01 -3.60 -7.20
C GLN A 83 22.97 -2.43 -6.92
N ASP A 84 23.83 -2.59 -5.93
CA ASP A 84 24.80 -1.61 -5.47
C ASP A 84 24.13 -0.26 -5.14
N ASN A 85 24.30 0.77 -5.95
CA ASN A 85 23.66 2.08 -5.78
C ASN A 85 22.54 2.36 -6.81
N HIS A 86 22.06 1.33 -7.50
CA HIS A 86 21.01 1.47 -8.51
C HIS A 86 19.73 0.74 -8.11
N ILE A 87 18.60 1.39 -8.37
CA ILE A 87 17.26 0.82 -8.26
C ILE A 87 16.62 0.93 -9.63
N GLN A 88 16.01 -0.16 -10.07
CA GLN A 88 15.20 -0.22 -11.28
C GLN A 88 13.80 -0.74 -10.91
N ILE A 89 12.78 0.04 -11.20
CA ILE A 89 11.39 -0.43 -11.17
C ILE A 89 11.15 -1.22 -12.45
N LEU A 90 10.62 -2.43 -12.32
CA LEU A 90 10.39 -3.37 -13.42
C LEU A 90 8.91 -3.40 -13.81
N GLU A 91 8.03 -3.41 -12.84
CA GLU A 91 6.58 -3.48 -13.02
C GLU A 91 5.86 -2.65 -11.95
N GLU A 92 4.66 -2.18 -12.28
CA GLU A 92 3.81 -1.43 -11.36
C GLU A 92 2.33 -1.72 -11.56
N ILE A 93 1.57 -1.51 -10.49
CA ILE A 93 0.10 -1.45 -10.49
C ILE A 93 -0.28 -0.04 -10.10
N GLU A 94 -1.18 0.54 -10.88
CA GLU A 94 -1.58 1.92 -10.71
C GLU A 94 -2.93 2.06 -9.98
N TYR A 95 -3.13 3.22 -9.39
CA TYR A 95 -4.43 3.67 -8.89
C TYR A 95 -5.50 3.59 -10.00
N PRO A 96 -6.72 3.15 -9.72
CA PRO A 96 -7.31 2.95 -8.39
C PRO A 96 -7.17 1.54 -7.82
N HIS A 97 -6.38 0.68 -8.43
CA HIS A 97 -6.19 -0.70 -7.99
C HIS A 97 -5.11 -0.74 -6.91
N SER A 98 -5.49 -0.84 -5.65
CA SER A 98 -4.59 -0.80 -4.50
C SER A 98 -4.93 -1.87 -3.47
N LEU A 99 -3.91 -2.65 -3.09
CA LEU A 99 -4.03 -3.64 -2.02
C LEU A 99 -4.13 -2.96 -0.64
N GLY A 100 -3.44 -1.85 -0.46
CA GLY A 100 -3.53 -1.03 0.74
C GLY A 100 -4.91 -0.42 0.92
N LEU A 101 -5.49 0.15 -0.16
CA LEU A 101 -6.86 0.69 -0.10
C LEU A 101 -7.91 -0.42 0.10
N LEU A 102 -7.72 -1.61 -0.46
CA LEU A 102 -8.57 -2.76 -0.17
C LEU A 102 -8.55 -3.07 1.33
N TYR A 103 -7.36 -3.17 1.92
CA TYR A 103 -7.21 -3.43 3.35
C TYR A 103 -7.85 -2.32 4.20
N SER A 104 -7.62 -1.07 3.83
CA SER A 104 -8.20 0.10 4.49
C SER A 104 -9.73 0.15 4.36
N ALA A 105 -10.30 -0.33 3.26
CA ALA A 105 -11.75 -0.45 3.10
C ALA A 105 -12.35 -1.43 4.12
N PHE A 106 -11.71 -2.57 4.35
CA PHE A 106 -12.12 -3.51 5.40
C PHE A 106 -11.88 -2.94 6.80
N THR A 107 -10.77 -2.25 7.03
CA THR A 107 -10.50 -1.52 8.29
C THR A 107 -11.64 -0.55 8.60
N TYR A 108 -12.04 0.24 7.61
CA TYR A 108 -13.16 1.16 7.70
C TYR A 108 -14.49 0.43 7.97
N PHE A 109 -14.78 -0.61 7.21
CA PHE A 109 -16.03 -1.38 7.34
C PHE A 109 -16.14 -2.05 8.71
N CYS A 110 -15.04 -2.55 9.25
CA CYS A 110 -14.95 -3.07 10.61
C CYS A 110 -15.02 -1.99 11.71
N GLY A 111 -15.24 -0.72 11.35
CA GLY A 111 -15.43 0.39 12.27
C GLY A 111 -14.14 0.91 12.91
N PHE A 112 -12.99 0.58 12.36
CA PHE A 112 -11.71 1.14 12.77
C PHE A 112 -11.37 2.41 11.97
N LYS A 113 -10.49 3.22 12.52
CA LYS A 113 -9.99 4.41 11.83
C LYS A 113 -8.92 3.98 10.80
N VAL A 114 -9.13 4.35 9.54
CA VAL A 114 -8.16 4.11 8.44
C VAL A 114 -6.80 4.74 8.79
N ASN A 115 -5.73 4.16 8.30
CA ASN A 115 -4.31 4.48 8.53
C ASN A 115 -3.82 4.26 9.96
N SER A 116 -4.68 4.37 10.96
CA SER A 116 -4.30 4.16 12.36
C SER A 116 -5.00 2.98 13.03
N GLY A 117 -5.78 2.20 12.31
CA GLY A 117 -6.51 1.04 12.80
C GLY A 117 -6.26 -0.25 12.02
N ASP A 118 -5.49 -0.17 10.94
CA ASP A 118 -5.18 -1.34 10.09
C ASP A 118 -4.44 -2.44 10.88
N TYR A 119 -3.57 -2.05 11.82
CA TYR A 119 -2.92 -3.00 12.72
C TYR A 119 -3.89 -3.74 13.64
N LYS A 120 -5.04 -3.13 13.98
CA LYS A 120 -6.08 -3.79 14.80
C LYS A 120 -6.78 -4.87 13.99
N LEU A 121 -7.09 -4.59 12.73
CA LEU A 121 -7.64 -5.56 11.81
C LEU A 121 -6.67 -6.74 11.65
N MET A 122 -5.39 -6.46 11.40
CA MET A 122 -4.32 -7.45 11.29
C MET A 122 -4.20 -8.31 12.58
N GLY A 123 -4.23 -7.67 13.75
CA GLY A 123 -4.09 -8.36 15.03
C GLY A 123 -5.30 -9.22 15.41
N LEU A 124 -6.49 -8.90 14.88
CA LEU A 124 -7.72 -9.65 15.12
C LEU A 124 -7.93 -10.79 14.13
N ALA A 125 -7.36 -10.70 12.93
CA ALA A 125 -7.52 -11.69 11.88
C ALA A 125 -7.22 -13.15 12.34
N PRO A 126 -6.13 -13.43 13.09
CA PRO A 126 -5.83 -14.80 13.52
C PRO A 126 -6.87 -15.46 14.43
N TYR A 127 -7.77 -14.69 15.02
CA TYR A 127 -8.84 -15.18 15.90
C TYR A 127 -10.15 -15.46 15.15
N GLY A 128 -10.20 -15.13 13.86
CA GLY A 128 -11.37 -15.33 13.00
C GLY A 128 -11.33 -16.67 12.23
N LYS A 129 -12.33 -16.81 11.34
CA LYS A 129 -12.38 -17.89 10.34
C LYS A 129 -12.52 -17.26 8.96
N PRO A 130 -11.68 -17.61 7.97
CA PRO A 130 -11.66 -16.98 6.64
C PRO A 130 -12.84 -17.40 5.76
N LYS A 131 -14.05 -17.07 6.17
CA LYS A 131 -15.30 -17.48 5.50
C LYS A 131 -15.51 -16.76 4.16
N TYR A 132 -15.01 -15.54 4.04
CA TYR A 132 -15.32 -14.66 2.93
C TYR A 132 -14.20 -14.55 1.90
N CYS A 133 -13.12 -15.35 2.01
CA CYS A 133 -12.01 -15.29 1.05
C CYS A 133 -12.47 -15.48 -0.39
N GLN A 134 -13.34 -16.47 -0.64
CA GLN A 134 -13.85 -16.70 -1.98
C GLN A 134 -14.78 -15.58 -2.43
N LEU A 135 -15.66 -15.10 -1.55
CA LEU A 135 -16.56 -13.97 -1.82
C LEU A 135 -15.77 -12.69 -2.19
N ILE A 136 -14.69 -12.41 -1.49
CA ILE A 136 -13.80 -11.29 -1.79
C ILE A 136 -13.18 -11.46 -3.17
N LYS A 137 -12.67 -12.64 -3.49
CA LYS A 137 -12.05 -12.92 -4.80
C LYS A 137 -13.06 -12.93 -5.96
N ASP A 138 -14.29 -13.35 -5.71
CA ASP A 138 -15.32 -13.39 -6.75
C ASP A 138 -15.91 -12.02 -7.06
N HIS A 139 -15.94 -11.10 -6.08
CA HIS A 139 -16.64 -9.84 -6.21
C HIS A 139 -15.77 -8.58 -6.12
N LEU A 140 -14.72 -8.58 -5.29
CA LEU A 140 -13.98 -7.37 -4.94
C LEU A 140 -12.61 -7.25 -5.61
N ILE A 141 -11.93 -8.39 -5.88
CA ILE A 141 -10.57 -8.38 -6.42
C ILE A 141 -10.34 -9.56 -7.38
N ASP A 142 -9.94 -9.26 -8.59
CA ASP A 142 -9.44 -10.25 -9.56
C ASP A 142 -7.92 -10.37 -9.42
N ILE A 143 -7.42 -11.54 -9.03
CA ILE A 143 -6.00 -11.81 -8.74
C ILE A 143 -5.45 -12.74 -9.82
N LYS A 144 -4.42 -12.28 -10.53
CA LYS A 144 -3.73 -13.04 -11.57
C LYS A 144 -2.67 -14.02 -10.99
N PRO A 145 -2.17 -14.97 -11.77
CA PRO A 145 -1.14 -15.90 -11.32
C PRO A 145 0.16 -15.24 -10.86
N ASP A 146 0.56 -14.14 -11.50
CA ASP A 146 1.72 -13.31 -11.16
C ASP A 146 1.53 -12.44 -9.90
N GLY A 147 0.33 -12.42 -9.35
CA GLY A 147 -0.02 -11.61 -8.19
C GLY A 147 -0.47 -10.20 -8.55
N SER A 148 -0.48 -9.82 -9.82
CA SER A 148 -1.16 -8.59 -10.24
C SER A 148 -2.66 -8.71 -9.99
N TYR A 149 -3.32 -7.58 -9.78
CA TYR A 149 -4.73 -7.59 -9.38
C TYR A 149 -5.48 -6.36 -9.88
N ARG A 150 -6.80 -6.51 -9.95
CA ARG A 150 -7.73 -5.42 -10.20
C ARG A 150 -8.87 -5.45 -9.20
N LEU A 151 -9.19 -4.29 -8.62
CA LEU A 151 -10.35 -4.12 -7.76
C LEU A 151 -11.60 -3.89 -8.60
N ASN A 152 -12.72 -4.46 -8.17
CA ASN A 152 -14.04 -4.12 -8.69
C ASN A 152 -14.54 -2.86 -7.99
N LEU A 153 -14.38 -1.74 -8.66
CA LEU A 153 -14.63 -0.42 -8.11
C LEU A 153 -16.10 -0.12 -7.79
N ALA A 154 -17.02 -0.95 -8.27
CA ALA A 154 -18.46 -0.82 -7.97
C ALA A 154 -18.80 -0.98 -6.47
N TYR A 155 -17.88 -1.50 -5.67
CA TYR A 155 -18.07 -1.72 -4.23
C TYR A 155 -17.39 -0.66 -3.34
N PHE A 156 -16.63 0.25 -3.92
CA PHE A 156 -15.79 1.20 -3.19
C PHE A 156 -16.13 2.65 -3.52
N ASP A 157 -16.05 3.51 -2.50
CA ASP A 157 -16.28 4.95 -2.61
C ASP A 157 -15.01 5.79 -2.49
N PHE A 158 -13.86 5.19 -2.17
CA PHE A 158 -12.63 5.93 -1.93
C PHE A 158 -12.14 6.76 -3.13
N GLN A 159 -12.69 6.51 -4.32
CA GLN A 159 -12.35 7.29 -5.52
C GLN A 159 -13.02 8.66 -5.55
N TYR A 160 -14.22 8.78 -5.01
CA TYR A 160 -15.08 9.95 -5.19
C TYR A 160 -15.76 10.41 -3.91
N GLY A 161 -15.84 9.54 -2.90
CA GLY A 161 -16.61 9.76 -1.69
C GLY A 161 -15.75 10.08 -0.47
N ARG A 162 -16.44 10.38 0.62
CA ARG A 162 -15.85 10.57 1.96
C ARG A 162 -15.79 9.25 2.75
N SER A 163 -16.21 8.15 2.14
CA SER A 163 -16.21 6.80 2.71
C SER A 163 -15.31 5.88 1.90
N MET A 164 -14.94 4.74 2.48
CA MET A 164 -14.12 3.73 1.80
C MET A 164 -14.98 2.73 1.03
N THR A 165 -16.21 2.49 1.50
CA THR A 165 -17.12 1.46 0.99
C THR A 165 -18.52 2.03 0.79
N ASN A 166 -19.31 1.45 -0.11
CA ASN A 166 -20.67 1.84 -0.40
C ASN A 166 -21.71 0.77 0.03
N GLU A 167 -22.97 0.98 -0.35
CA GLU A 167 -24.06 0.08 -0.04
C GLU A 167 -23.90 -1.31 -0.68
N HIS A 168 -23.32 -1.42 -1.88
CA HIS A 168 -23.07 -2.72 -2.50
C HIS A 168 -22.10 -3.56 -1.66
N PHE A 169 -21.07 -2.92 -1.08
CA PHE A 169 -20.15 -3.59 -0.16
C PHE A 169 -20.89 -4.07 1.09
N ALA A 170 -21.75 -3.23 1.68
CA ALA A 170 -22.55 -3.60 2.85
C ALA A 170 -23.49 -4.78 2.56
N GLN A 171 -24.19 -4.75 1.42
CA GLN A 171 -25.06 -5.84 0.98
C GLN A 171 -24.29 -7.15 0.76
N LEU A 172 -23.09 -7.09 0.18
CA LEU A 172 -22.24 -8.26 -0.06
C LEU A 172 -21.89 -9.00 1.24
N PHE A 173 -21.68 -8.28 2.33
CA PHE A 173 -21.33 -8.85 3.64
C PHE A 173 -22.53 -9.01 4.58
N GLY A 174 -23.74 -8.68 4.11
CA GLY A 174 -25.00 -8.94 4.82
C GLY A 174 -25.25 -8.02 6.01
N GLY A 175 -24.74 -6.78 5.97
CA GLY A 175 -25.00 -5.77 7.00
C GLY A 175 -24.18 -4.51 6.81
N ASP A 176 -24.54 -3.48 7.57
CA ASP A 176 -23.90 -2.17 7.54
C ASP A 176 -22.51 -2.19 8.18
N ARG A 177 -21.75 -1.14 7.89
CA ARG A 177 -20.48 -0.85 8.55
C ARG A 177 -20.65 -0.89 10.07
N ARG A 178 -19.75 -1.58 10.76
CA ARG A 178 -19.75 -1.62 12.23
C ARG A 178 -19.55 -0.21 12.81
N LYS A 179 -20.35 0.14 13.81
CA LYS A 179 -20.12 1.38 14.59
C LYS A 179 -18.93 1.15 15.53
N PRO A 180 -18.08 2.16 15.76
CA PRO A 180 -16.90 2.01 16.64
C PRO A 180 -17.21 1.46 18.04
N GLU A 181 -18.37 1.80 18.58
CA GLU A 181 -18.81 1.44 19.94
C GLU A 181 -19.42 0.02 20.00
N SER A 182 -19.77 -0.57 18.87
CA SER A 182 -20.38 -1.90 18.81
C SER A 182 -19.38 -2.99 19.13
N PRO A 183 -19.81 -4.13 19.69
CA PRO A 183 -18.93 -5.29 19.87
C PRO A 183 -18.26 -5.71 18.56
N ILE A 184 -17.01 -6.13 18.65
CA ILE A 184 -16.29 -6.67 17.50
C ILE A 184 -16.86 -8.06 17.21
N THR A 185 -17.52 -8.20 16.06
CA THR A 185 -17.91 -9.49 15.52
C THR A 185 -16.83 -9.95 14.55
N GLN A 186 -16.35 -11.18 14.69
CA GLN A 186 -15.23 -11.74 13.92
C GLN A 186 -15.55 -12.03 12.45
N ARG A 187 -16.65 -11.49 11.89
CA ARG A 187 -17.23 -11.99 10.64
C ARG A 187 -16.39 -11.71 9.40
N GLU A 188 -15.70 -10.55 9.33
CA GLU A 188 -15.09 -10.07 8.06
C GLU A 188 -13.56 -10.01 8.11
N MET A 189 -12.98 -9.95 9.30
CA MET A 189 -11.59 -9.52 9.54
C MET A 189 -10.54 -10.49 9.01
N ASP A 190 -10.79 -11.78 9.15
CA ASP A 190 -9.83 -12.84 8.81
C ASP A 190 -9.68 -13.01 7.28
N SER A 191 -10.75 -12.76 6.54
CA SER A 191 -10.79 -13.06 5.11
C SER A 191 -9.94 -12.16 4.27
N VAL A 192 -9.92 -10.83 4.54
CA VAL A 192 -9.08 -9.90 3.78
C VAL A 192 -7.59 -10.13 4.07
N GLN A 193 -7.24 -10.48 5.31
CA GLN A 193 -5.86 -10.82 5.66
C GLN A 193 -5.35 -11.98 4.81
N LYS A 194 -6.15 -13.04 4.64
CA LYS A 194 -5.80 -14.19 3.80
C LYS A 194 -5.69 -13.84 2.32
N VAL A 195 -6.53 -12.94 1.83
CA VAL A 195 -6.43 -12.44 0.45
C VAL A 195 -5.13 -11.65 0.24
N VAL A 196 -4.79 -10.77 1.19
CA VAL A 196 -3.51 -10.01 1.12
C VAL A 196 -2.31 -10.96 1.18
N GLU A 197 -2.32 -11.96 2.07
CA GLU A 197 -1.26 -12.97 2.13
C GLU A 197 -1.11 -13.72 0.80
N GLU A 198 -2.22 -14.06 0.14
CA GLU A 198 -2.21 -14.73 -1.17
C GLU A 198 -1.60 -13.85 -2.25
N VAL A 199 -2.03 -12.58 -2.35
CA VAL A 199 -1.49 -11.61 -3.31
C VAL A 199 0.01 -11.42 -3.11
N MET A 200 0.43 -11.10 -1.88
CA MET A 200 1.84 -10.90 -1.54
C MET A 200 2.71 -12.11 -1.86
N LYS A 201 2.20 -13.32 -1.63
CA LYS A 201 2.89 -14.55 -1.97
C LYS A 201 3.07 -14.74 -3.48
N ARG A 202 2.02 -14.50 -4.28
CA ARG A 202 2.10 -14.57 -5.73
C ARG A 202 3.08 -13.53 -6.28
N MET A 203 2.97 -12.28 -5.86
CA MET A 203 3.89 -11.20 -6.24
C MET A 203 5.34 -11.52 -5.88
N THR A 204 5.56 -12.12 -4.72
CA THR A 204 6.91 -12.52 -4.29
C THR A 204 7.49 -13.62 -5.20
N ARG A 205 6.67 -14.57 -5.66
CA ARG A 205 7.10 -15.58 -6.63
C ARG A 205 7.43 -14.95 -7.98
N HIS A 206 6.55 -14.08 -8.46
CA HIS A 206 6.76 -13.36 -9.71
C HIS A 206 8.01 -12.46 -9.66
N ALA A 207 8.20 -11.72 -8.57
CA ALA A 207 9.44 -10.95 -8.36
C ALA A 207 10.68 -11.84 -8.42
N LYS A 208 10.62 -13.07 -7.85
CA LYS A 208 11.71 -14.04 -7.95
C LYS A 208 11.99 -14.50 -9.39
N GLU A 209 10.95 -14.69 -10.19
CA GLU A 209 11.06 -15.03 -11.61
C GLU A 209 11.71 -13.89 -12.39
N LEU A 210 11.28 -12.64 -12.16
CA LEU A 210 11.82 -11.45 -12.82
C LEU A 210 13.31 -11.23 -12.53
N VAL A 211 13.72 -11.32 -11.26
CA VAL A 211 15.12 -11.04 -10.87
C VAL A 211 16.05 -12.24 -11.00
N GLY A 212 15.49 -13.44 -11.19
CA GLY A 212 16.23 -14.70 -11.37
C GLY A 212 16.73 -15.32 -10.07
N ASN A 213 17.15 -16.59 -10.18
CA ASN A 213 17.50 -17.40 -9.00
C ASN A 213 18.76 -16.95 -8.27
N ALA A 214 19.65 -16.20 -8.92
CA ALA A 214 20.88 -15.67 -8.31
C ALA A 214 20.62 -14.57 -7.27
N VAL A 215 19.41 -13.99 -7.24
CA VAL A 215 19.00 -12.99 -6.25
C VAL A 215 18.32 -13.70 -5.08
N GLU A 216 18.98 -13.78 -3.95
CA GLU A 216 18.50 -14.48 -2.75
C GLU A 216 17.75 -13.59 -1.75
N ASN A 217 17.77 -12.28 -1.97
CA ASN A 217 17.28 -11.28 -1.01
C ASN A 217 16.05 -10.57 -1.54
N LEU A 218 15.11 -10.30 -0.64
CA LEU A 218 13.92 -9.49 -0.87
C LEU A 218 13.90 -8.34 0.13
N VAL A 219 13.61 -7.13 -0.33
CA VAL A 219 13.31 -5.99 0.54
C VAL A 219 11.89 -5.50 0.32
N LEU A 220 11.22 -5.07 1.40
CA LEU A 220 9.82 -4.67 1.41
C LEU A 220 9.67 -3.26 1.99
N ALA A 221 8.87 -2.42 1.34
CA ALA A 221 8.41 -1.12 1.84
C ALA A 221 6.97 -0.81 1.36
N GLY A 222 6.46 0.35 1.74
CA GLY A 222 5.06 0.75 1.61
C GLY A 222 4.24 0.34 2.84
N GLY A 223 3.08 0.95 3.03
CA GLY A 223 2.24 0.73 4.21
C GLY A 223 1.83 -0.73 4.43
N VAL A 224 1.62 -1.50 3.36
CA VAL A 224 1.29 -2.93 3.45
C VAL A 224 2.46 -3.76 3.96
N ALA A 225 3.71 -3.31 3.80
CA ALA A 225 4.87 -4.00 4.36
C ALA A 225 4.92 -3.94 5.90
N LEU A 226 4.11 -3.11 6.55
CA LEU A 226 3.88 -3.16 8.00
C LEU A 226 3.05 -4.37 8.44
N ASN A 227 2.44 -5.10 7.50
CA ASN A 227 1.68 -6.31 7.80
C ASN A 227 2.62 -7.48 8.15
N CYS A 228 3.01 -7.55 9.43
CA CYS A 228 3.95 -8.56 9.92
C CYS A 228 3.40 -9.99 9.79
N VAL A 229 2.08 -10.18 9.73
CA VAL A 229 1.45 -11.49 9.52
C VAL A 229 1.72 -11.97 8.09
N ALA A 230 1.49 -11.12 7.10
CA ALA A 230 1.82 -11.42 5.69
C ALA A 230 3.34 -11.63 5.51
N ASN A 231 4.17 -10.76 6.08
CA ASN A 231 5.64 -10.92 6.03
C ASN A 231 6.10 -12.26 6.64
N GLY A 232 5.47 -12.69 7.74
CA GLY A 232 5.71 -14.00 8.35
C GLY A 232 5.33 -15.16 7.42
N VAL A 233 4.27 -15.03 6.63
CA VAL A 233 3.90 -16.02 5.59
C VAL A 233 5.00 -16.08 4.52
N LEU A 234 5.43 -14.94 3.98
CA LEU A 234 6.51 -14.88 2.97
C LEU A 234 7.80 -15.54 3.48
N LYS A 235 8.15 -15.29 4.74
CA LYS A 235 9.35 -15.90 5.34
C LYS A 235 9.24 -17.42 5.43
N ARG A 236 8.08 -17.95 5.79
CA ARG A 236 7.83 -19.40 5.87
C ARG A 236 7.77 -20.08 4.48
N GLU A 237 7.29 -19.37 3.46
CA GLU A 237 7.27 -19.89 2.07
C GLU A 237 8.69 -20.08 1.51
N GLY A 238 9.68 -19.33 2.00
CA GLY A 238 11.09 -19.53 1.64
C GLY A 238 11.43 -19.23 0.17
N ILE A 239 10.61 -18.42 -0.52
CA ILE A 239 10.83 -18.03 -1.94
C ILE A 239 12.16 -17.27 -2.07
N PHE A 240 12.42 -16.36 -1.14
CA PHE A 240 13.71 -15.71 -0.94
C PHE A 240 14.34 -16.23 0.35
N LYS A 241 15.66 -16.42 0.34
CA LYS A 241 16.41 -16.86 1.51
C LYS A 241 16.37 -15.83 2.63
N ASN A 242 16.49 -14.56 2.27
CA ASN A 242 16.51 -13.45 3.18
C ASN A 242 15.40 -12.45 2.82
N ILE A 243 14.77 -11.91 3.87
CA ILE A 243 13.76 -10.86 3.73
C ILE A 243 14.13 -9.72 4.67
N TRP A 244 14.17 -8.52 4.16
CA TRP A 244 14.34 -7.28 4.90
C TRP A 244 13.09 -6.42 4.77
N VAL A 245 12.56 -5.99 5.88
CA VAL A 245 11.42 -5.05 5.90
C VAL A 245 11.93 -3.74 6.48
N GLN A 246 11.69 -2.63 5.77
CA GLN A 246 12.00 -1.30 6.30
C GLN A 246 11.23 -1.10 7.61
N PRO A 247 11.91 -0.79 8.74
CA PRO A 247 11.22 -0.58 10.02
C PRO A 247 10.15 0.51 9.98
N ALA A 248 10.41 1.59 9.25
CA ALA A 248 9.44 2.65 8.96
C ALA A 248 8.86 2.45 7.54
N ALA A 249 8.26 1.28 7.26
CA ALA A 249 7.88 0.87 5.90
C ALA A 249 6.85 1.78 5.23
N GLY A 250 6.00 2.48 5.99
CA GLY A 250 5.07 3.48 5.45
C GLY A 250 5.77 4.77 5.02
N ASP A 251 4.99 5.81 4.75
CA ASP A 251 5.45 7.10 4.20
C ASP A 251 6.58 7.78 5.00
N ALA A 252 6.63 7.54 6.31
CA ALA A 252 7.68 8.09 7.16
C ALA A 252 9.11 7.68 6.70
N GLY A 253 9.26 6.47 6.18
CA GLY A 253 10.52 5.99 5.62
C GLY A 253 10.89 6.62 4.29
N GLY A 254 9.90 7.16 3.56
CA GLY A 254 10.11 7.84 2.30
C GLY A 254 11.08 9.01 2.40
N ALA A 255 11.12 9.70 3.55
CA ALA A 255 12.10 10.78 3.78
C ALA A 255 13.55 10.27 3.71
N VAL A 256 13.82 9.12 4.33
CA VAL A 256 15.15 8.48 4.27
C VAL A 256 15.43 7.99 2.85
N GLY A 257 14.42 7.39 2.21
CA GLY A 257 14.54 6.88 0.84
C GLY A 257 14.85 7.98 -0.17
N ALA A 258 14.11 9.08 -0.13
CA ALA A 258 14.36 10.23 -1.01
C ALA A 258 15.77 10.81 -0.81
N ALA A 259 16.24 10.93 0.43
CA ALA A 259 17.59 11.38 0.73
C ALA A 259 18.65 10.43 0.18
N MET A 260 18.50 9.13 0.39
CA MET A 260 19.48 8.12 -0.07
C MET A 260 19.47 7.92 -1.59
N PHE A 261 18.34 8.18 -2.26
CA PHE A 261 18.23 8.04 -3.71
C PHE A 261 19.05 9.11 -4.46
N TYR A 262 19.24 10.30 -3.88
CA TYR A 262 20.00 11.39 -4.48
C TYR A 262 21.41 11.56 -3.90
N TYR A 263 21.76 10.84 -2.86
CA TYR A 263 23.10 10.86 -2.27
C TYR A 263 24.08 9.99 -3.06
#